data_23ad4d51a5c014dceecf79c03776a007
#
_entry.id   23ad4d51a5c014dceecf79c03776a007
#
_cell.length_a   1.000
_cell.length_b   1.000
_cell.length_c   1.000
_cell.angle_alpha   90.00
_cell.angle_beta   90.00
_cell.angle_gamma   90.00
#
_symmetry.space_group_name_H-M   'P 1'
#
loop_
_entity.id
_entity.type
_entity.pdbx_description
1 polymer ?
#
loop_
_entity_poly.entity_id
_entity_poly.type
_entity_poly.pdbx_seq_one_letter_code
_entity_poly.pdbx_strand_id
1 'polypeptide(L)'
;MSGFRGNDAYGNPTGITRRGLIATSAGLGASAFADSAFAAARHLAPSDRVNIAVIGAGGQGSANMSKLTSQNIVCTTDVDYDHVLESLKDKTGAIAPSKQALKDAYDKARRYTDYRTMFDTQKDIDAVLIATPDHHHAVAARHAMERGLHVFVQKPLTYTIEESRKLAALAKANPNMVTQMGNQGHSGDDGRRVIELIRGGVIGKVSEVHVWTNRPVWPQGVSRPAAQPTPASLDWPTWLGPADIDWGYNSEYAHFNWRGWTPFGSGALGDMGAHLVDFPFWALDPGLPTKVETRHSRWAGNKSLWDTKRPAEITSYPLASISRYEFGKAKGGPLHMTWYDGGLLPPTPPGFPSNMSMSGDGGVLFVGSHGMLMHETYGEKPVLIGEGLDDKAKKIPVSLPRIKGGISGHEMNWIRAIRGEEKISCPFEYATQLNETMNLGVVALRTDHVIEYDAVAGRVTNVAEANQYLTRQYRKGWEL
;
A
#
# COMPACT_ATOMS: atom_id res chain seq x y z
N MET A 1 34.04 -65.83 17.73
CA MET A 1 33.08 -66.96 17.80
C MET A 1 31.74 -66.34 17.61
N SER A 2 31.22 -66.58 16.49
CA SER A 2 29.98 -67.23 16.07
C SER A 2 28.75 -66.47 16.57
N GLY A 3 27.80 -66.07 15.81
CA GLY A 3 27.41 -66.42 14.49
C GLY A 3 25.94 -66.05 14.32
N PHE A 4 25.66 -65.56 13.17
CA PHE A 4 24.59 -65.92 12.25
C PHE A 4 23.11 -65.65 12.55
N ARG A 5 22.55 -64.80 11.64
CA ARG A 5 21.38 -65.04 10.77
C ARG A 5 20.01 -65.06 11.46
N GLY A 6 18.98 -64.55 10.87
CA GLY A 6 18.64 -64.01 9.55
C GLY A 6 17.14 -63.75 9.48
N ASN A 7 16.80 -62.99 8.50
CA ASN A 7 15.62 -62.99 7.61
C ASN A 7 14.19 -62.83 8.12
N ASP A 8 13.60 -61.75 7.60
CA ASP A 8 12.38 -61.64 6.74
C ASP A 8 11.01 -62.00 7.31
N ALA A 9 10.12 -61.06 7.27
CA ALA A 9 8.95 -61.13 6.36
C ALA A 9 7.96 -59.98 6.59
N TYR A 10 7.62 -59.34 5.51
CA TYR A 10 6.43 -58.59 5.13
C TYR A 10 5.21 -58.58 6.08
N GLY A 11 4.62 -57.34 6.22
CA GLY A 11 3.27 -57.18 6.74
C GLY A 11 2.84 -55.72 6.82
N ASN A 12 2.45 -55.12 5.71
CA ASN A 12 1.54 -53.96 5.61
C ASN A 12 0.10 -54.53 5.64
N PRO A 13 -0.96 -53.77 5.86
CA PRO A 13 -1.21 -52.36 6.26
C PRO A 13 -2.28 -52.24 7.37
N THR A 14 -2.53 -51.04 7.87
CA THR A 14 -3.91 -50.51 7.99
C THR A 14 -3.93 -49.12 8.67
N GLY A 15 -4.43 -48.17 7.96
CA GLY A 15 -5.41 -47.20 8.42
C GLY A 15 -5.09 -46.34 9.66
N ILE A 16 -4.33 -45.25 9.50
CA ILE A 16 -4.40 -44.16 10.47
C ILE A 16 -5.57 -43.24 10.02
N THR A 17 -6.69 -43.37 10.73
CA THR A 17 -7.86 -42.50 10.60
C THR A 17 -7.53 -41.11 11.15
N ARG A 18 -8.10 -40.09 10.47
CA ARG A 18 -7.98 -38.65 10.74
C ARG A 18 -8.59 -38.17 12.09
N ARG A 19 -8.41 -38.93 13.19
CA ARG A 19 -8.94 -38.57 14.52
C ARG A 19 -7.96 -38.91 15.65
N GLY A 20 -6.77 -38.35 15.64
CA GLY A 20 -5.83 -38.62 16.72
C GLY A 20 -4.56 -37.79 16.67
N LEU A 21 -4.68 -36.46 16.60
CA LEU A 21 -3.54 -35.59 16.97
C LEU A 21 -4.05 -34.22 17.46
N ILE A 22 -4.81 -34.25 18.56
CA ILE A 22 -5.00 -33.10 19.43
C ILE A 22 -4.84 -33.59 20.84
N ALA A 23 -3.66 -33.44 21.41
CA ALA A 23 -3.44 -33.19 22.84
C ALA A 23 -1.93 -33.08 23.11
N THR A 24 -1.61 -32.04 23.85
CA THR A 24 -0.41 -31.71 24.63
C THR A 24 0.64 -30.84 23.97
N SER A 25 0.44 -29.53 24.17
CA SER A 25 1.42 -28.64 24.81
C SER A 25 0.69 -27.36 25.28
N ALA A 26 0.28 -27.41 26.56
CA ALA A 26 -0.18 -26.21 27.26
C ALA A 26 1.03 -25.45 27.79
N GLY A 27 0.98 -24.13 27.71
CA GLY A 27 1.78 -23.30 28.59
C GLY A 27 2.19 -21.94 28.04
N LEU A 28 1.43 -20.91 28.45
CA LEU A 28 1.80 -19.52 28.73
C LEU A 28 1.68 -18.48 27.59
N GLY A 29 0.72 -17.58 27.79
CA GLY A 29 0.67 -16.24 27.16
C GLY A 29 -0.45 -16.01 26.16
N ALA A 30 -1.68 -16.48 26.43
CA ALA A 30 -2.86 -16.09 25.63
C ALA A 30 -3.47 -14.82 26.18
N SER A 31 -3.17 -13.68 25.55
CA SER A 31 -4.08 -12.55 25.57
C SER A 31 -5.30 -12.92 24.70
N ALA A 32 -6.50 -12.79 25.31
CA ALA A 32 -7.77 -13.22 24.76
C ALA A 32 -8.08 -12.56 23.41
N PHE A 33 -7.79 -13.27 22.32
CA PHE A 33 -8.55 -13.12 21.09
C PHE A 33 -9.61 -14.21 21.12
N ALA A 34 -10.87 -13.81 21.14
CA ALA A 34 -11.99 -14.73 20.96
C ALA A 34 -11.72 -15.57 19.70
N ASP A 35 -11.83 -16.88 19.82
CA ASP A 35 -11.76 -17.85 18.72
C ASP A 35 -12.92 -17.56 17.73
N SER A 36 -12.75 -16.56 16.87
CA SER A 36 -13.50 -16.49 15.63
C SER A 36 -12.82 -17.46 14.67
N ALA A 37 -13.46 -18.59 14.41
CA ALA A 37 -13.05 -19.51 13.36
C ALA A 37 -13.07 -18.74 12.04
N PHE A 38 -11.88 -18.37 11.55
CA PHE A 38 -11.73 -17.72 10.25
C PHE A 38 -12.21 -18.67 9.16
N ALA A 39 -13.07 -18.19 8.27
CA ALA A 39 -13.46 -18.95 7.09
C ALA A 39 -12.21 -19.16 6.21
N ALA A 40 -11.98 -20.38 5.76
CA ALA A 40 -10.89 -20.67 4.82
C ALA A 40 -11.21 -20.03 3.45
N ALA A 41 -10.22 -19.39 2.82
CA ALA A 41 -10.37 -18.83 1.49
C ALA A 41 -10.74 -19.93 0.48
N ARG A 42 -11.68 -19.63 -0.41
CA ARG A 42 -12.17 -20.58 -1.41
C ARG A 42 -11.15 -20.76 -2.53
N HIS A 43 -10.81 -21.99 -2.87
CA HIS A 43 -10.05 -22.31 -4.08
C HIS A 43 -10.99 -22.23 -5.31
N LEU A 44 -10.62 -21.40 -6.28
CA LEU A 44 -11.32 -21.26 -7.55
C LEU A 44 -10.57 -21.99 -8.67
N ALA A 45 -11.31 -22.64 -9.56
CA ALA A 45 -10.71 -23.24 -10.75
C ALA A 45 -10.27 -22.14 -11.74
N PRO A 46 -9.26 -22.41 -12.60
CA PRO A 46 -8.80 -21.45 -13.61
C PRO A 46 -9.88 -20.95 -14.57
N SER A 47 -10.90 -21.75 -14.82
CA SER A 47 -12.06 -21.41 -15.68
C SER A 47 -13.10 -20.54 -14.98
N ASP A 48 -13.08 -20.46 -13.65
CA ASP A 48 -14.12 -19.76 -12.91
C ASP A 48 -13.93 -18.25 -12.99
N ARG A 49 -15.03 -17.53 -13.13
CA ARG A 49 -15.03 -16.08 -12.93
C ARG A 49 -15.07 -15.79 -11.43
N VAL A 50 -14.21 -14.89 -11.00
CA VAL A 50 -14.16 -14.43 -9.61
C VAL A 50 -15.33 -13.48 -9.36
N ASN A 51 -16.09 -13.70 -8.30
CA ASN A 51 -17.14 -12.80 -7.84
C ASN A 51 -16.53 -11.69 -6.98
N ILE A 52 -16.49 -10.49 -7.52
CA ILE A 52 -15.78 -9.35 -6.92
C ILE A 52 -16.78 -8.36 -6.34
N ALA A 53 -16.54 -7.97 -5.08
CA ALA A 53 -17.10 -6.77 -4.48
C ALA A 53 -16.12 -5.60 -4.64
N VAL A 54 -16.61 -4.41 -4.96
CA VAL A 54 -15.78 -3.18 -5.06
C VAL A 54 -16.23 -2.19 -4.02
N ILE A 55 -15.32 -1.75 -3.14
CA ILE A 55 -15.56 -0.76 -2.09
C ILE A 55 -14.81 0.53 -2.44
N GLY A 56 -15.52 1.64 -2.57
CA GLY A 56 -15.01 2.88 -3.19
C GLY A 56 -15.04 2.73 -4.71
N ALA A 57 -16.24 2.77 -5.28
CA ALA A 57 -16.48 2.45 -6.69
C ALA A 57 -16.17 3.62 -7.65
N GLY A 58 -16.00 4.84 -7.13
CA GLY A 58 -15.61 6.02 -7.91
C GLY A 58 -14.09 6.14 -8.13
N GLY A 59 -13.65 7.16 -8.83
CA GLY A 59 -12.24 7.54 -8.97
C GLY A 59 -11.30 6.37 -9.32
N GLN A 60 -10.36 6.07 -8.44
CA GLN A 60 -9.39 4.97 -8.62
C GLN A 60 -10.09 3.59 -8.62
N GLY A 61 -11.14 3.40 -7.82
CA GLY A 61 -11.92 2.16 -7.83
C GLY A 61 -12.56 1.90 -9.19
N SER A 62 -13.11 2.94 -9.83
CA SER A 62 -13.62 2.89 -11.20
C SER A 62 -12.52 2.47 -12.20
N ALA A 63 -11.31 3.04 -12.08
CA ALA A 63 -10.17 2.69 -12.92
C ALA A 63 -9.72 1.24 -12.74
N ASN A 64 -9.63 0.75 -11.50
CA ASN A 64 -9.30 -0.65 -11.22
C ASN A 64 -10.41 -1.60 -11.71
N MET A 65 -11.68 -1.28 -11.43
CA MET A 65 -12.84 -2.07 -11.86
C MET A 65 -12.89 -2.21 -13.38
N SER A 66 -12.51 -1.17 -14.14
CA SER A 66 -12.49 -1.21 -15.61
C SER A 66 -11.58 -2.33 -16.16
N LYS A 67 -10.52 -2.70 -15.45
CA LYS A 67 -9.60 -3.79 -15.81
C LYS A 67 -10.09 -5.17 -15.37
N LEU A 68 -11.15 -5.23 -14.57
CA LEU A 68 -11.73 -6.43 -13.99
C LEU A 68 -13.10 -6.78 -14.57
N THR A 69 -13.59 -6.07 -15.61
CA THR A 69 -14.90 -6.30 -16.23
C THR A 69 -15.06 -7.68 -16.89
N SER A 70 -13.97 -8.40 -17.08
CA SER A 70 -14.00 -9.82 -17.50
C SER A 70 -14.41 -10.78 -16.38
N GLN A 71 -14.45 -10.32 -15.14
CA GLN A 71 -14.89 -11.06 -13.96
C GLN A 71 -16.35 -10.74 -13.64
N ASN A 72 -16.89 -11.32 -12.57
CA ASN A 72 -18.23 -11.01 -12.09
C ASN A 72 -18.15 -9.90 -11.04
N ILE A 73 -18.53 -8.67 -11.39
CA ILE A 73 -18.70 -7.63 -10.39
C ILE A 73 -20.08 -7.81 -9.78
N VAL A 74 -20.16 -8.46 -8.62
CA VAL A 74 -21.45 -8.85 -8.00
C VAL A 74 -22.06 -7.71 -7.18
N CYS A 75 -21.21 -6.86 -6.59
CA CYS A 75 -21.69 -5.68 -5.88
C CYS A 75 -20.64 -4.56 -5.84
N THR A 76 -21.13 -3.35 -5.62
CA THR A 76 -20.32 -2.16 -5.42
C THR A 76 -20.78 -1.42 -4.17
N THR A 77 -19.87 -0.74 -3.50
CA THR A 77 -20.18 0.15 -2.37
C THR A 77 -19.56 1.52 -2.61
N ASP A 78 -20.37 2.55 -2.57
CA ASP A 78 -19.92 3.94 -2.62
C ASP A 78 -20.90 4.82 -1.85
N VAL A 79 -20.39 5.89 -1.26
CA VAL A 79 -21.19 6.86 -0.48
C VAL A 79 -21.82 7.95 -1.35
N ASP A 80 -21.44 8.03 -2.66
CA ASP A 80 -21.96 9.01 -3.62
C ASP A 80 -22.03 8.42 -5.04
N TYR A 81 -23.10 7.70 -5.35
CA TYR A 81 -23.30 7.10 -6.67
C TYR A 81 -23.54 8.12 -7.79
N ASP A 82 -24.04 9.30 -7.48
CA ASP A 82 -24.20 10.34 -8.50
C ASP A 82 -22.82 10.78 -8.99
N HIS A 83 -21.85 10.97 -8.09
CA HIS A 83 -20.46 11.23 -8.45
C HIS A 83 -19.83 10.08 -9.27
N VAL A 84 -20.05 8.82 -8.86
CA VAL A 84 -19.56 7.64 -9.60
C VAL A 84 -20.06 7.65 -11.02
N LEU A 85 -21.38 7.79 -11.22
CA LEU A 85 -22.01 7.71 -12.53
C LEU A 85 -21.68 8.92 -13.41
N GLU A 86 -21.57 10.12 -12.82
CA GLU A 86 -21.15 11.33 -13.55
C GLU A 86 -19.74 11.18 -14.13
N SER A 87 -18.85 10.51 -13.42
CA SER A 87 -17.48 10.23 -13.88
C SER A 87 -17.40 9.36 -15.14
N LEU A 88 -18.48 8.67 -15.50
CA LEU A 88 -18.58 7.82 -16.71
C LEU A 88 -18.96 8.59 -17.97
N LYS A 89 -19.49 9.82 -17.81
CA LYS A 89 -19.97 10.65 -18.93
C LYS A 89 -18.82 11.37 -19.62
N ASP A 90 -19.02 11.67 -20.86
CA ASP A 90 -18.19 12.57 -21.64
C ASP A 90 -18.72 14.03 -21.59
N LYS A 91 -18.11 14.91 -22.36
CA LYS A 91 -18.48 16.35 -22.41
C LYS A 91 -19.90 16.61 -22.93
N THR A 92 -20.53 15.63 -23.57
CA THR A 92 -21.91 15.72 -24.08
C THR A 92 -22.95 15.29 -23.05
N GLY A 93 -22.50 14.74 -21.92
CA GLY A 93 -23.37 14.14 -20.90
C GLY A 93 -23.77 12.68 -21.19
N ALA A 94 -23.30 12.10 -22.30
CA ALA A 94 -23.50 10.68 -22.62
C ALA A 94 -22.43 9.82 -21.97
N ILE A 95 -22.71 8.52 -21.80
CA ILE A 95 -21.69 7.56 -21.37
C ILE A 95 -20.59 7.49 -22.43
N ALA A 96 -19.35 7.73 -22.03
CA ALA A 96 -18.20 7.62 -22.93
C ALA A 96 -18.09 6.21 -23.50
N PRO A 97 -17.94 6.00 -24.82
CA PRO A 97 -17.90 4.66 -25.43
C PRO A 97 -16.86 3.73 -24.79
N SER A 98 -15.70 4.28 -24.39
CA SER A 98 -14.64 3.52 -23.68
C SER A 98 -15.03 3.06 -22.28
N LYS A 99 -16.11 3.60 -21.71
CA LYS A 99 -16.61 3.27 -20.38
C LYS A 99 -17.89 2.43 -20.38
N GLN A 100 -18.37 2.00 -21.57
CA GLN A 100 -19.62 1.24 -21.67
C GLN A 100 -19.57 -0.07 -20.89
N ALA A 101 -18.52 -0.88 -21.06
CA ALA A 101 -18.36 -2.13 -20.31
C ALA A 101 -18.35 -1.93 -18.79
N LEU A 102 -17.78 -0.82 -18.33
CA LEU A 102 -17.77 -0.43 -16.93
C LEU A 102 -19.17 -0.02 -16.46
N LYS A 103 -19.91 0.76 -17.27
CA LYS A 103 -21.32 1.13 -16.99
C LYS A 103 -22.20 -0.12 -16.89
N ASP A 104 -22.05 -1.07 -17.81
CA ASP A 104 -22.79 -2.33 -17.80
C ASP A 104 -22.49 -3.16 -16.53
N ALA A 105 -21.25 -3.13 -16.04
CA ALA A 105 -20.87 -3.76 -14.78
C ALA A 105 -21.54 -3.07 -13.58
N TYR A 106 -21.58 -1.74 -13.53
CA TYR A 106 -22.31 -1.01 -12.48
C TYR A 106 -23.81 -1.26 -12.49
N ASP A 107 -24.41 -1.43 -13.66
CA ASP A 107 -25.86 -1.67 -13.78
C ASP A 107 -26.26 -3.08 -13.31
N LYS A 108 -25.36 -4.05 -13.46
CA LYS A 108 -25.58 -5.44 -13.02
C LYS A 108 -25.27 -5.64 -11.54
N ALA A 109 -24.31 -4.85 -11.00
CA ALA A 109 -23.86 -4.99 -9.63
C ALA A 109 -24.91 -4.47 -8.65
N ARG A 110 -25.10 -5.19 -7.54
CA ARG A 110 -25.90 -4.68 -6.42
C ARG A 110 -25.17 -3.52 -5.76
N ARG A 111 -25.86 -2.43 -5.44
CA ARG A 111 -25.30 -1.22 -4.86
C ARG A 111 -25.53 -1.15 -3.37
N TYR A 112 -24.50 -0.72 -2.65
CA TYR A 112 -24.52 -0.47 -1.21
C TYR A 112 -23.88 0.87 -0.90
N THR A 113 -24.36 1.57 0.12
CA THR A 113 -23.72 2.79 0.63
C THR A 113 -22.70 2.46 1.71
N ASP A 114 -22.98 1.46 2.54
CA ASP A 114 -22.14 1.00 3.64
C ASP A 114 -21.64 -0.43 3.39
N TYR A 115 -20.31 -0.60 3.36
CA TYR A 115 -19.70 -1.92 3.13
C TYR A 115 -19.94 -2.90 4.28
N ARG A 116 -20.27 -2.44 5.50
CA ARG A 116 -20.63 -3.31 6.61
C ARG A 116 -21.96 -4.02 6.29
N THR A 117 -22.95 -3.27 5.82
CA THR A 117 -24.21 -3.82 5.33
C THR A 117 -24.01 -4.75 4.14
N MET A 118 -23.08 -4.41 3.22
CA MET A 118 -22.72 -5.29 2.12
C MET A 118 -22.21 -6.64 2.62
N PHE A 119 -21.24 -6.66 3.53
CA PHE A 119 -20.68 -7.89 4.09
C PHE A 119 -21.70 -8.74 4.85
N ASP A 120 -22.68 -8.11 5.47
CA ASP A 120 -23.74 -8.81 6.22
C ASP A 120 -24.77 -9.47 5.29
N THR A 121 -25.02 -8.91 4.12
CA THR A 121 -26.12 -9.32 3.23
C THR A 121 -25.70 -10.02 1.96
N GLN A 122 -24.54 -9.68 1.35
CA GLN A 122 -24.03 -10.29 0.11
C GLN A 122 -23.16 -11.51 0.45
N LYS A 123 -23.58 -12.69 0.00
CA LYS A 123 -22.94 -13.96 0.40
C LYS A 123 -22.13 -14.66 -0.69
N ASP A 124 -22.22 -14.20 -1.92
CA ASP A 124 -21.58 -14.77 -3.12
C ASP A 124 -20.28 -14.04 -3.52
N ILE A 125 -19.61 -13.40 -2.57
CA ILE A 125 -18.34 -12.70 -2.78
C ILE A 125 -17.19 -13.69 -2.62
N ASP A 126 -16.27 -13.74 -3.61
CA ASP A 126 -15.00 -14.47 -3.52
C ASP A 126 -13.84 -13.51 -3.18
N ALA A 127 -13.91 -12.27 -3.65
CA ALA A 127 -12.81 -11.31 -3.58
C ALA A 127 -13.30 -9.87 -3.44
N VAL A 128 -12.51 -9.03 -2.76
CA VAL A 128 -12.86 -7.63 -2.49
C VAL A 128 -11.75 -6.70 -2.96
N LEU A 129 -12.12 -5.73 -3.81
CA LEU A 129 -11.28 -4.61 -4.20
C LEU A 129 -11.65 -3.39 -3.36
N ILE A 130 -10.68 -2.80 -2.66
CA ILE A 130 -10.86 -1.64 -1.79
C ILE A 130 -10.08 -0.46 -2.36
N ALA A 131 -10.78 0.63 -2.68
CA ALA A 131 -10.21 1.84 -3.27
C ALA A 131 -10.85 3.12 -2.69
N THR A 132 -11.12 3.08 -1.41
CA THR A 132 -11.61 4.19 -0.58
C THR A 132 -10.49 5.21 -0.29
N PRO A 133 -10.76 6.31 0.41
CA PRO A 133 -9.72 7.08 1.09
C PRO A 133 -8.96 6.21 2.13
N ASP A 134 -7.68 6.58 2.40
CA ASP A 134 -6.73 5.80 3.22
C ASP A 134 -7.32 5.34 4.55
N HIS A 135 -8.08 6.21 5.21
CA HIS A 135 -8.62 5.96 6.54
C HIS A 135 -9.65 4.82 6.62
N HIS A 136 -10.20 4.35 5.50
CA HIS A 136 -11.11 3.21 5.44
C HIS A 136 -10.42 1.88 5.14
N HIS A 137 -9.21 1.91 4.53
CA HIS A 137 -8.56 0.73 3.96
C HIS A 137 -8.49 -0.44 4.93
N ALA A 138 -7.99 -0.20 6.13
CA ALA A 138 -7.77 -1.27 7.11
C ALA A 138 -9.07 -1.90 7.62
N VAL A 139 -10.08 -1.09 7.95
CA VAL A 139 -11.37 -1.59 8.47
C VAL A 139 -12.09 -2.42 7.40
N ALA A 140 -12.16 -1.91 6.18
CA ALA A 140 -12.78 -2.64 5.06
C ALA A 140 -12.02 -3.95 4.75
N ALA A 141 -10.68 -3.91 4.74
CA ALA A 141 -9.84 -5.09 4.51
C ALA A 141 -10.01 -6.14 5.62
N ARG A 142 -10.03 -5.73 6.89
CA ARG A 142 -10.28 -6.65 8.01
C ARG A 142 -11.61 -7.38 7.85
N HIS A 143 -12.70 -6.66 7.58
CA HIS A 143 -14.01 -7.28 7.38
C HIS A 143 -14.01 -8.33 6.26
N ALA A 144 -13.28 -8.08 5.16
CA ALA A 144 -13.12 -9.04 4.08
C ALA A 144 -12.27 -10.26 4.51
N MET A 145 -11.12 -9.99 5.14
CA MET A 145 -10.15 -11.02 5.53
C MET A 145 -10.68 -11.97 6.60
N GLU A 146 -11.44 -11.47 7.58
CA GLU A 146 -12.12 -12.28 8.61
C GLU A 146 -13.17 -13.23 8.02
N ARG A 147 -13.69 -12.90 6.82
CA ARG A 147 -14.63 -13.75 6.06
C ARG A 147 -13.94 -14.70 5.08
N GLY A 148 -12.60 -14.72 5.08
CA GLY A 148 -11.81 -15.58 4.19
C GLY A 148 -11.82 -15.13 2.73
N LEU A 149 -12.15 -13.87 2.43
CA LEU A 149 -12.18 -13.33 1.09
C LEU A 149 -10.78 -12.91 0.63
N HIS A 150 -10.48 -13.09 -0.66
CA HIS A 150 -9.28 -12.52 -1.27
C HIS A 150 -9.37 -10.99 -1.31
N VAL A 151 -8.26 -10.27 -1.09
CA VAL A 151 -8.30 -8.82 -0.91
C VAL A 151 -7.27 -8.09 -1.77
N PHE A 152 -7.74 -7.09 -2.49
CA PHE A 152 -6.91 -6.08 -3.13
C PHE A 152 -7.18 -4.72 -2.46
N VAL A 153 -6.16 -4.09 -1.90
CA VAL A 153 -6.28 -2.76 -1.28
C VAL A 153 -5.46 -1.75 -2.07
N GLN A 154 -6.05 -0.63 -2.42
CA GLN A 154 -5.32 0.48 -3.02
C GLN A 154 -4.22 0.99 -2.07
N LYS A 155 -3.21 1.62 -2.66
CA LYS A 155 -2.11 2.23 -1.91
C LYS A 155 -2.55 3.57 -1.28
N PRO A 156 -1.94 3.95 -0.15
CA PRO A 156 -1.10 3.12 0.72
C PRO A 156 -1.90 1.98 1.35
N LEU A 157 -1.24 0.91 1.81
CA LEU A 157 -1.94 -0.26 2.33
C LEU A 157 -2.91 0.12 3.45
N THR A 158 -2.44 0.92 4.40
CA THR A 158 -3.23 1.41 5.54
C THR A 158 -2.81 2.81 5.95
N TYR A 159 -3.65 3.44 6.75
CA TYR A 159 -3.44 4.78 7.28
C TYR A 159 -2.42 4.81 8.44
N THR A 160 -2.37 3.76 9.28
CA THR A 160 -1.42 3.66 10.41
C THR A 160 -0.56 2.40 10.33
N ILE A 161 0.52 2.39 11.13
CA ILE A 161 1.43 1.23 11.24
C ILE A 161 0.72 0.06 11.93
N GLU A 162 -0.03 0.30 13.01
CA GLU A 162 -0.77 -0.75 13.71
C GLU A 162 -1.75 -1.46 12.77
N GLU A 163 -2.46 -0.70 11.95
CA GLU A 163 -3.40 -1.23 10.97
C GLU A 163 -2.72 -2.22 10.00
N SER A 164 -1.57 -1.84 9.42
CA SER A 164 -0.87 -2.72 8.47
C SER A 164 -0.33 -3.98 9.14
N ARG A 165 0.16 -3.88 10.37
CA ARG A 165 0.61 -5.04 11.14
C ARG A 165 -0.53 -6.01 11.47
N LYS A 166 -1.73 -5.49 11.79
CA LYS A 166 -2.93 -6.32 12.00
C LYS A 166 -3.34 -7.05 10.72
N LEU A 167 -3.35 -6.36 9.56
CA LEU A 167 -3.64 -7.00 8.28
C LEU A 167 -2.59 -8.06 7.89
N ALA A 168 -1.31 -7.82 8.15
CA ALA A 168 -0.26 -8.82 7.94
C ALA A 168 -0.45 -10.06 8.81
N ALA A 169 -0.86 -9.89 10.07
CA ALA A 169 -1.16 -11.00 10.97
C ALA A 169 -2.36 -11.83 10.46
N LEU A 170 -3.42 -11.18 9.97
CA LEU A 170 -4.58 -11.84 9.35
C LEU A 170 -4.19 -12.59 8.07
N ALA A 171 -3.36 -12.00 7.20
CA ALA A 171 -2.87 -12.66 5.99
C ALA A 171 -2.02 -13.90 6.33
N LYS A 172 -1.14 -13.80 7.32
CA LYS A 172 -0.32 -14.91 7.81
C LYS A 172 -1.16 -16.05 8.39
N ALA A 173 -2.24 -15.73 9.09
CA ALA A 173 -3.17 -16.72 9.64
C ALA A 173 -3.99 -17.44 8.55
N ASN A 174 -4.09 -16.87 7.35
CA ASN A 174 -4.88 -17.40 6.23
C ASN A 174 -4.02 -17.54 4.95
N PRO A 175 -3.10 -18.52 4.88
CA PRO A 175 -2.12 -18.64 3.80
C PRO A 175 -2.74 -18.89 2.40
N ASN A 176 -3.99 -19.32 2.34
CA ASN A 176 -4.73 -19.50 1.07
C ASN A 176 -5.35 -18.19 0.57
N MET A 177 -5.37 -17.16 1.38
CA MET A 177 -5.89 -15.85 1.00
C MET A 177 -4.87 -15.11 0.13
N VAL A 178 -5.27 -14.75 -1.07
CA VAL A 178 -4.45 -13.92 -1.95
C VAL A 178 -4.71 -12.44 -1.63
N THR A 179 -3.65 -11.77 -1.19
CA THR A 179 -3.69 -10.33 -0.87
C THR A 179 -2.79 -9.55 -1.82
N GLN A 180 -3.20 -8.35 -2.22
CA GLN A 180 -2.38 -7.46 -3.07
C GLN A 180 -2.59 -5.99 -2.71
N MET A 181 -1.51 -5.22 -2.66
CA MET A 181 -1.57 -3.76 -2.62
C MET A 181 -1.53 -3.18 -4.04
N GLY A 182 -2.23 -2.06 -4.25
CA GLY A 182 -2.41 -1.41 -5.55
C GLY A 182 -1.24 -0.55 -6.03
N ASN A 183 0.02 -0.93 -5.77
CA ASN A 183 1.20 -0.27 -6.31
C ASN A 183 1.64 -0.90 -7.65
N GLN A 184 0.93 -0.58 -8.70
CA GLN A 184 1.05 -1.21 -10.03
C GLN A 184 2.46 -1.19 -10.63
N GLY A 185 3.33 -0.25 -10.27
CA GLY A 185 4.75 -0.21 -10.69
C GLY A 185 5.50 -1.48 -10.35
N HIS A 186 5.13 -2.15 -9.24
CA HIS A 186 5.71 -3.43 -8.83
C HIS A 186 5.50 -4.57 -9.86
N SER A 187 4.52 -4.44 -10.74
CA SER A 187 4.27 -5.37 -11.87
C SER A 187 4.99 -4.95 -13.16
N GLY A 188 5.61 -3.76 -13.21
CA GLY A 188 6.25 -3.20 -14.41
C GLY A 188 7.53 -3.92 -14.80
N ASP A 189 7.74 -4.13 -16.10
CA ASP A 189 8.92 -4.81 -16.63
C ASP A 189 10.20 -4.01 -16.40
N ASP A 190 10.16 -2.68 -16.63
CA ASP A 190 11.28 -1.78 -16.39
C ASP A 190 11.64 -1.73 -14.90
N GLY A 191 10.64 -1.61 -14.01
CA GLY A 191 10.84 -1.64 -12.56
C GLY A 191 11.50 -2.94 -12.11
N ARG A 192 11.05 -4.10 -12.62
CA ARG A 192 11.68 -5.40 -12.38
C ARG A 192 13.12 -5.44 -12.89
N ARG A 193 13.37 -4.81 -14.03
CA ARG A 193 14.75 -4.68 -14.55
C ARG A 193 15.63 -3.83 -13.64
N VAL A 194 15.11 -2.74 -13.07
CA VAL A 194 15.81 -1.94 -12.05
C VAL A 194 16.25 -2.83 -10.88
N ILE A 195 15.33 -3.64 -10.35
CA ILE A 195 15.63 -4.55 -9.23
C ILE A 195 16.74 -5.55 -9.60
N GLU A 196 16.67 -6.15 -10.79
CA GLU A 196 17.68 -7.09 -11.29
C GLU A 196 19.05 -6.42 -11.41
N LEU A 197 19.10 -5.21 -11.97
CA LEU A 197 20.34 -4.45 -12.15
C LEU A 197 20.99 -4.10 -10.81
N ILE A 198 20.22 -3.60 -9.86
CA ILE A 198 20.72 -3.23 -8.51
C ILE A 198 21.21 -4.48 -7.77
N ARG A 199 20.41 -5.56 -7.74
CA ARG A 199 20.80 -6.84 -7.10
C ARG A 199 21.98 -7.51 -7.79
N GLY A 200 22.11 -7.33 -9.11
CA GLY A 200 23.25 -7.78 -9.90
C GLY A 200 24.52 -6.93 -9.71
N GLY A 201 24.45 -5.86 -8.90
CA GLY A 201 25.60 -5.03 -8.56
C GLY A 201 26.10 -4.14 -9.71
N VAL A 202 25.22 -3.73 -10.64
CA VAL A 202 25.61 -2.92 -11.82
C VAL A 202 26.34 -1.65 -11.42
N ILE A 203 25.86 -0.94 -10.39
CA ILE A 203 26.44 0.30 -9.86
C ILE A 203 27.31 0.08 -8.60
N GLY A 204 27.60 -1.18 -8.26
CA GLY A 204 28.34 -1.56 -7.06
C GLY A 204 27.48 -1.45 -5.78
N LYS A 205 28.12 -1.21 -4.64
CA LYS A 205 27.41 -1.08 -3.34
C LYS A 205 26.65 0.24 -3.30
N VAL A 206 25.32 0.15 -3.10
CA VAL A 206 24.45 1.31 -2.87
C VAL A 206 24.53 1.73 -1.41
N SER A 207 24.80 3.00 -1.15
CA SER A 207 24.85 3.58 0.19
C SER A 207 23.87 4.72 0.39
N GLU A 208 23.38 5.30 -0.69
CA GLU A 208 22.47 6.44 -0.67
C GLU A 208 21.41 6.29 -1.76
N VAL A 209 20.19 6.69 -1.42
CA VAL A 209 19.05 6.73 -2.35
C VAL A 209 18.30 8.04 -2.16
N HIS A 210 18.01 8.71 -3.27
CA HIS A 210 17.13 9.88 -3.30
C HIS A 210 15.82 9.51 -3.98
N VAL A 211 14.72 9.92 -3.38
CA VAL A 211 13.34 9.67 -3.85
C VAL A 211 12.58 10.99 -3.85
N TRP A 212 12.02 11.41 -4.97
CA TRP A 212 11.33 12.71 -5.04
C TRP A 212 10.02 12.64 -5.81
N THR A 213 9.12 13.60 -5.53
CA THR A 213 7.85 13.80 -6.24
C THR A 213 7.42 15.26 -6.26
N ASN A 214 6.66 15.64 -7.28
CA ASN A 214 6.04 16.98 -7.37
C ASN A 214 4.76 17.11 -6.54
N ARG A 215 4.31 16.04 -5.88
CA ARG A 215 3.11 16.10 -5.01
C ARG A 215 3.40 16.94 -3.77
N PRO A 216 2.35 17.61 -3.21
CA PRO A 216 0.91 17.44 -3.47
C PRO A 216 0.39 18.22 -4.68
N VAL A 217 -0.71 17.74 -5.30
CA VAL A 217 -1.54 18.44 -6.30
C VAL A 217 -2.97 18.67 -5.76
N TRP A 218 -3.13 18.55 -4.48
CA TRP A 218 -4.35 18.79 -3.69
C TRP A 218 -4.05 19.83 -2.61
N PRO A 219 -5.07 20.45 -1.98
CA PRO A 219 -4.87 21.40 -0.88
C PRO A 219 -4.10 20.75 0.28
N GLN A 220 -2.92 21.31 0.56
CA GLN A 220 -2.03 20.89 1.63
C GLN A 220 -1.25 22.12 2.11
N GLY A 221 -0.90 22.21 3.38
CA GLY A 221 -0.32 23.41 3.95
C GLY A 221 -1.31 24.57 4.09
N VAL A 222 -2.61 24.26 4.17
CA VAL A 222 -3.70 25.23 4.29
C VAL A 222 -4.51 24.98 5.56
N SER A 223 -5.17 26.02 6.06
CA SER A 223 -6.07 25.91 7.22
C SER A 223 -7.34 25.15 6.86
N ARG A 224 -7.94 24.49 7.85
CA ARG A 224 -9.22 23.80 7.71
C ARG A 224 -10.31 24.79 7.25
N PRO A 225 -11.02 24.51 6.15
CA PRO A 225 -12.13 25.33 5.70
C PRO A 225 -13.36 25.17 6.59
N ALA A 226 -14.25 26.13 6.55
CA ALA A 226 -15.55 26.05 7.22
C ALA A 226 -16.45 24.98 6.59
N ALA A 227 -17.34 24.40 7.38
CA ALA A 227 -18.30 23.43 6.89
C ALA A 227 -19.23 24.05 5.83
N GLN A 228 -19.58 23.23 4.84
CA GLN A 228 -20.55 23.52 3.77
C GLN A 228 -21.77 22.59 3.90
N PRO A 229 -22.91 22.93 3.28
CA PRO A 229 -24.02 21.99 3.14
C PRO A 229 -23.55 20.72 2.43
N THR A 230 -23.87 19.56 3.00
CA THR A 230 -23.55 18.28 2.38
C THR A 230 -24.42 18.06 1.14
N PRO A 231 -23.86 17.65 -0.02
CA PRO A 231 -24.65 17.26 -1.17
C PRO A 231 -25.65 16.16 -0.82
N ALA A 232 -26.87 16.23 -1.36
CA ALA A 232 -27.92 15.27 -1.06
C ALA A 232 -27.59 13.82 -1.46
N SER A 233 -26.70 13.64 -2.46
CA SER A 233 -26.23 12.34 -2.91
C SER A 233 -25.16 11.71 -2.03
N LEU A 234 -24.49 12.50 -1.18
CA LEU A 234 -23.34 12.08 -0.38
C LEU A 234 -23.77 11.68 1.03
N ASP A 235 -23.51 10.42 1.42
CA ASP A 235 -23.58 9.99 2.82
C ASP A 235 -22.29 10.38 3.55
N TRP A 236 -22.25 11.62 4.05
CA TRP A 236 -21.09 12.16 4.76
C TRP A 236 -20.74 11.42 6.05
N PRO A 237 -21.68 11.00 6.91
CA PRO A 237 -21.39 10.18 8.07
C PRO A 237 -20.70 8.85 7.74
N THR A 238 -21.10 8.18 6.67
CA THR A 238 -20.44 6.95 6.19
C THR A 238 -19.11 7.26 5.52
N TRP A 239 -18.96 8.41 4.83
CA TRP A 239 -17.68 8.85 4.30
C TRP A 239 -16.64 9.13 5.40
N LEU A 240 -17.02 9.74 6.52
CA LEU A 240 -16.16 9.90 7.69
C LEU A 240 -15.73 8.54 8.26
N GLY A 241 -16.63 7.55 8.23
CA GLY A 241 -16.35 6.16 8.59
C GLY A 241 -15.55 6.02 9.87
N PRO A 242 -14.34 5.43 9.82
CA PRO A 242 -13.48 5.21 10.97
C PRO A 242 -12.89 6.47 11.62
N ALA A 243 -12.90 7.63 10.95
CA ALA A 243 -12.31 8.85 11.48
C ALA A 243 -13.13 9.38 12.68
N ASP A 244 -12.53 9.38 13.87
CA ASP A 244 -13.16 9.87 15.11
C ASP A 244 -13.03 11.39 15.21
N ILE A 245 -13.75 12.08 14.35
CA ILE A 245 -13.79 13.54 14.25
C ILE A 245 -15.19 14.05 13.94
N ASP A 246 -15.50 15.27 14.37
CA ASP A 246 -16.73 16.00 14.08
C ASP A 246 -16.48 17.11 13.06
N TRP A 247 -16.07 16.72 11.84
CA TRP A 247 -15.89 17.67 10.75
C TRP A 247 -17.11 17.64 9.83
N GLY A 248 -17.77 18.79 9.69
CA GLY A 248 -18.78 18.96 8.65
C GLY A 248 -18.16 18.84 7.26
N TYR A 249 -18.98 18.52 6.27
CA TYR A 249 -18.58 18.42 4.89
C TYR A 249 -17.95 19.71 4.36
N ASN A 250 -16.94 19.56 3.51
CA ASN A 250 -16.42 20.62 2.64
C ASN A 250 -15.89 19.98 1.34
N SER A 251 -16.07 20.65 0.20
CA SER A 251 -15.59 20.18 -1.11
C SER A 251 -14.06 20.04 -1.18
N GLU A 252 -13.33 20.70 -0.28
CA GLU A 252 -11.88 20.55 -0.13
C GLU A 252 -11.47 19.19 0.52
N TYR A 253 -12.41 18.35 0.94
CA TYR A 253 -12.13 17.00 1.46
C TYR A 253 -12.46 15.91 0.44
N ALA A 254 -13.67 15.90 -0.08
CA ALA A 254 -14.16 14.88 -1.00
C ALA A 254 -14.40 15.49 -2.41
N HIS A 255 -14.18 14.73 -3.51
CA HIS A 255 -13.89 13.29 -3.48
C HIS A 255 -12.38 12.98 -3.62
N PHE A 256 -11.54 13.94 -4.01
CA PHE A 256 -10.13 13.75 -4.35
C PHE A 256 -9.16 14.28 -3.30
N ASN A 257 -9.49 15.43 -2.69
CA ASN A 257 -8.55 16.25 -1.91
C ASN A 257 -8.27 15.74 -0.48
N TRP A 258 -8.95 14.68 -0.04
CA TRP A 258 -8.81 14.09 1.30
C TRP A 258 -7.36 13.77 1.69
N ARG A 259 -6.48 13.56 0.72
CA ARG A 259 -5.06 13.18 0.89
C ARG A 259 -4.26 14.18 1.71
N GLY A 260 -4.57 15.47 1.59
CA GLY A 260 -3.89 16.55 2.31
C GLY A 260 -4.31 16.73 3.76
N TRP A 261 -5.42 16.10 4.16
CA TRP A 261 -6.03 16.29 5.48
C TRP A 261 -5.66 15.16 6.42
N THR A 262 -5.07 15.51 7.57
CA THR A 262 -4.50 14.54 8.50
C THR A 262 -5.46 13.48 9.05
N PRO A 263 -6.80 13.68 9.14
CA PRO A 263 -7.68 12.60 9.57
C PRO A 263 -8.01 11.57 8.47
N PHE A 264 -7.76 11.88 7.21
CA PHE A 264 -8.27 11.11 6.07
C PHE A 264 -7.19 10.45 5.23
N GLY A 265 -6.03 11.12 5.06
CA GLY A 265 -4.93 10.65 4.23
C GLY A 265 -3.57 10.80 4.89
N SER A 266 -2.55 10.31 4.20
CA SER A 266 -1.17 10.24 4.67
C SER A 266 -0.24 11.25 3.94
N GLY A 267 -0.83 12.28 3.29
CA GLY A 267 -0.09 13.30 2.56
C GLY A 267 0.63 12.78 1.30
N ALA A 268 1.58 13.57 0.81
CA ALA A 268 2.35 13.22 -0.39
C ALA A 268 3.18 11.94 -0.20
N LEU A 269 3.73 11.73 1.00
CA LEU A 269 4.52 10.54 1.32
C LEU A 269 3.67 9.26 1.26
N GLY A 270 2.48 9.25 1.84
CA GLY A 270 1.57 8.11 1.76
C GLY A 270 1.07 7.85 0.34
N ASP A 271 0.70 8.93 -0.38
CA ASP A 271 0.17 8.78 -1.74
C ASP A 271 1.21 8.26 -2.75
N MET A 272 2.43 8.82 -2.74
CA MET A 272 3.46 8.53 -3.75
C MET A 272 4.58 7.61 -3.26
N GLY A 273 4.76 7.48 -1.94
CA GLY A 273 5.81 6.62 -1.39
C GLY A 273 5.65 5.17 -1.80
N ALA A 274 4.40 4.66 -1.85
CA ALA A 274 4.12 3.30 -2.30
C ALA A 274 4.54 3.03 -3.77
N HIS A 275 4.72 4.07 -4.58
CA HIS A 275 5.19 3.93 -5.96
C HIS A 275 6.71 4.10 -6.07
N LEU A 276 7.28 5.02 -5.32
CA LEU A 276 8.66 5.45 -5.46
C LEU A 276 9.60 4.76 -4.46
N VAL A 277 9.22 4.68 -3.16
CA VAL A 277 10.00 3.98 -2.13
C VAL A 277 9.97 2.46 -2.35
N ASP A 278 8.99 1.95 -3.08
CA ASP A 278 8.88 0.54 -3.45
C ASP A 278 10.17 -0.01 -4.09
N PHE A 279 10.73 0.71 -5.06
CA PHE A 279 11.92 0.23 -5.80
C PHE A 279 13.18 0.11 -4.93
N PRO A 280 13.60 1.13 -4.17
CA PRO A 280 14.74 0.96 -3.27
C PRO A 280 14.46 -0.05 -2.16
N PHE A 281 13.25 -0.09 -1.62
CA PHE A 281 12.89 -1.05 -0.60
C PHE A 281 12.97 -2.49 -1.15
N TRP A 282 12.42 -2.75 -2.34
CA TRP A 282 12.47 -4.05 -2.99
C TRP A 282 13.88 -4.43 -3.46
N ALA A 283 14.61 -3.51 -4.07
CA ALA A 283 15.94 -3.80 -4.62
C ALA A 283 16.95 -4.15 -3.52
N LEU A 284 16.96 -3.38 -2.43
CA LEU A 284 18.00 -3.42 -1.41
C LEU A 284 17.64 -4.28 -0.19
N ASP A 285 16.35 -4.61 0.00
CA ASP A 285 15.85 -5.38 1.14
C ASP A 285 16.44 -4.88 2.49
N PRO A 286 16.27 -3.58 2.80
CA PRO A 286 17.02 -2.96 3.90
C PRO A 286 16.44 -3.30 5.29
N GLY A 287 15.26 -3.92 5.34
CA GLY A 287 14.44 -4.04 6.54
C GLY A 287 13.77 -2.71 6.90
N LEU A 288 13.35 -2.56 8.15
CA LEU A 288 12.74 -1.32 8.62
C LEU A 288 13.81 -0.30 9.06
N PRO A 289 13.57 1.02 8.88
CA PRO A 289 14.51 2.04 9.31
C PRO A 289 14.64 2.05 10.83
N THR A 290 15.85 2.32 11.32
CA THR A 290 16.12 2.43 12.75
C THR A 290 15.98 3.86 13.26
N LYS A 291 16.08 4.85 12.34
CA LYS A 291 15.96 6.26 12.66
C LYS A 291 15.35 7.01 11.49
N VAL A 292 14.45 7.94 11.79
CA VAL A 292 13.80 8.79 10.80
C VAL A 292 13.76 10.23 11.29
N GLU A 293 14.11 11.15 10.39
CA GLU A 293 14.01 12.59 10.60
C GLU A 293 13.18 13.19 9.46
N THR A 294 12.19 14.03 9.78
CA THR A 294 11.47 14.80 8.77
C THR A 294 11.60 16.28 9.04
N ARG A 295 11.95 17.04 8.00
CA ARG A 295 11.91 18.49 7.96
C ARG A 295 10.85 18.93 6.95
N HIS A 296 10.20 20.03 7.21
CA HIS A 296 9.04 20.43 6.40
C HIS A 296 8.93 21.95 6.29
N SER A 297 8.16 22.38 5.31
CA SER A 297 7.68 23.75 5.18
C SER A 297 6.74 24.10 6.35
N ARG A 298 6.31 25.33 6.43
CA ARG A 298 5.42 25.81 7.50
C ARG A 298 4.13 24.97 7.59
N TRP A 299 3.72 24.67 8.83
CA TRP A 299 2.37 24.19 9.12
C TRP A 299 1.32 25.25 8.79
N ALA A 300 0.15 24.80 8.30
CA ALA A 300 -1.02 25.66 8.16
C ALA A 300 -1.63 26.03 9.52
N GLY A 301 -2.47 27.07 9.54
CA GLY A 301 -3.21 27.46 10.73
C GLY A 301 -2.59 28.63 11.52
N ASN A 302 -1.38 29.05 11.17
CA ASN A 302 -0.77 30.22 11.79
C ASN A 302 -1.42 31.52 11.26
N LYS A 303 -1.88 32.37 12.16
CA LYS A 303 -2.56 33.64 11.83
C LYS A 303 -1.62 34.68 11.24
N SER A 304 -0.33 34.53 11.40
CA SER A 304 0.70 35.47 10.96
C SER A 304 1.88 34.73 10.33
N LEU A 305 2.48 35.32 9.30
CA LEU A 305 3.74 34.85 8.73
C LEU A 305 4.92 34.86 9.73
N TRP A 306 4.81 35.62 10.80
CA TRP A 306 5.78 35.69 11.88
C TRP A 306 5.59 34.59 12.94
N ASP A 307 4.43 33.92 12.95
CA ASP A 307 4.21 32.78 13.84
C ASP A 307 4.77 31.53 13.19
N THR A 308 5.88 31.03 13.72
CA THR A 308 6.57 29.85 13.25
C THR A 308 6.31 28.62 14.13
N LYS A 309 5.48 28.77 15.18
CA LYS A 309 5.19 27.66 16.10
C LYS A 309 4.27 26.65 15.41
N ARG A 310 4.47 25.39 15.76
CA ARG A 310 3.56 24.32 15.40
C ARG A 310 2.17 24.62 15.96
N PRO A 311 1.09 24.53 15.14
CA PRO A 311 -0.26 24.72 15.67
C PRO A 311 -0.62 23.60 16.65
N ALA A 312 -1.48 23.91 17.62
CA ALA A 312 -1.96 22.93 18.59
C ALA A 312 -2.73 21.78 17.92
N GLU A 313 -3.50 22.11 16.87
CA GLU A 313 -4.23 21.13 16.04
C GLU A 313 -3.62 21.11 14.64
N ILE A 314 -3.15 19.96 14.22
CA ILE A 314 -2.66 19.71 12.86
C ILE A 314 -3.79 19.14 12.04
N THR A 315 -4.32 19.94 11.11
CA THR A 315 -5.47 19.56 10.27
C THR A 315 -5.06 19.15 8.87
N SER A 316 -3.96 19.72 8.33
CA SER A 316 -3.41 19.36 7.03
C SER A 316 -1.89 19.21 7.10
N TYR A 317 -1.33 18.44 6.17
CA TYR A 317 0.12 18.28 6.04
C TYR A 317 0.80 19.55 5.50
N PRO A 318 2.11 19.77 5.75
CA PRO A 318 2.87 20.85 5.13
C PRO A 318 2.95 20.69 3.62
N LEU A 319 3.13 21.81 2.89
CA LEU A 319 3.22 21.80 1.43
C LEU A 319 4.41 21.01 0.90
N ALA A 320 5.53 21.00 1.64
CA ALA A 320 6.74 20.32 1.24
C ALA A 320 7.44 19.71 2.46
N SER A 321 8.06 18.55 2.25
CA SER A 321 8.87 17.89 3.28
C SER A 321 10.10 17.17 2.72
N ILE A 322 11.06 16.95 3.62
CA ILE A 322 12.24 16.10 3.38
C ILE A 322 12.32 15.11 4.54
N SER A 323 12.18 13.80 4.22
CA SER A 323 12.30 12.74 5.23
C SER A 323 13.56 11.92 4.98
N ARG A 324 14.41 11.80 5.99
CA ARG A 324 15.65 11.03 5.97
C ARG A 324 15.49 9.77 6.80
N TYR A 325 15.80 8.63 6.19
CA TYR A 325 15.71 7.31 6.77
C TYR A 325 17.11 6.70 6.89
N GLU A 326 17.44 6.19 8.06
CA GLU A 326 18.66 5.42 8.30
C GLU A 326 18.31 3.95 8.52
N PHE A 327 18.89 3.08 7.70
CA PHE A 327 18.73 1.62 7.78
C PHE A 327 20.02 0.99 8.30
N GLY A 328 20.20 1.04 9.61
CA GLY A 328 21.43 0.58 10.26
C GLY A 328 21.70 -0.92 10.17
N LYS A 329 20.66 -1.73 9.83
CA LYS A 329 20.72 -3.19 9.72
C LYS A 329 20.64 -3.70 8.28
N ALA A 330 20.77 -2.81 7.29
CA ALA A 330 20.73 -3.21 5.88
C ALA A 330 21.87 -4.20 5.55
N LYS A 331 21.57 -5.26 4.80
CA LYS A 331 22.53 -6.35 4.47
C LYS A 331 23.80 -5.85 3.78
N GLY A 332 23.71 -4.76 3.01
CA GLY A 332 24.85 -4.12 2.35
C GLY A 332 25.68 -3.19 3.23
N GLY A 333 25.36 -3.02 4.51
CA GLY A 333 25.87 -2.01 5.42
C GLY A 333 24.94 -0.79 5.50
N PRO A 334 25.33 0.28 6.21
CA PRO A 334 24.47 1.45 6.41
C PRO A 334 23.93 2.00 5.08
N LEU A 335 22.62 2.22 5.02
CA LEU A 335 21.90 2.78 3.89
C LEU A 335 21.16 4.04 4.37
N HIS A 336 21.29 5.10 3.59
CA HIS A 336 20.53 6.34 3.78
C HIS A 336 19.57 6.53 2.61
N MET A 337 18.29 6.73 2.91
CA MET A 337 17.29 7.09 1.91
C MET A 337 16.70 8.45 2.28
N THR A 338 16.60 9.33 1.31
CA THR A 338 15.99 10.64 1.50
C THR A 338 14.82 10.83 0.54
N TRP A 339 13.67 11.12 1.10
CA TRP A 339 12.44 11.49 0.41
C TRP A 339 12.32 13.01 0.31
N TYR A 340 11.84 13.49 -0.84
CA TYR A 340 11.56 14.91 -1.12
C TYR A 340 10.17 15.03 -1.73
N ASP A 341 9.33 15.94 -1.21
CA ASP A 341 8.03 16.27 -1.80
C ASP A 341 7.81 17.78 -1.91
N GLY A 342 6.64 18.20 -2.41
CA GLY A 342 6.36 19.61 -2.64
C GLY A 342 7.13 20.22 -3.81
N GLY A 343 7.63 19.40 -4.72
CA GLY A 343 8.47 19.83 -5.85
C GLY A 343 9.92 20.07 -5.50
N LEU A 344 10.34 19.71 -4.28
CA LEU A 344 11.75 19.72 -3.91
C LEU A 344 12.50 18.61 -4.65
N LEU A 345 13.69 18.92 -5.15
CA LEU A 345 14.60 17.96 -5.79
C LEU A 345 15.79 17.66 -4.88
N PRO A 346 16.36 16.46 -5.00
CA PRO A 346 17.61 16.14 -4.32
C PRO A 346 18.77 17.03 -4.75
N PRO A 347 19.78 17.24 -3.91
CA PRO A 347 21.02 17.85 -4.33
C PRO A 347 21.67 16.99 -5.42
N THR A 348 22.33 17.63 -6.39
CA THR A 348 23.03 16.93 -7.46
C THR A 348 24.27 16.20 -6.91
N PRO A 349 24.31 14.84 -6.96
CA PRO A 349 25.47 14.12 -6.44
C PRO A 349 26.74 14.33 -7.30
N PRO A 350 27.92 14.17 -6.72
CA PRO A 350 29.17 14.17 -7.47
C PRO A 350 29.14 13.14 -8.63
N GLY A 351 29.54 13.56 -9.82
CA GLY A 351 29.54 12.71 -11.02
C GLY A 351 28.20 12.62 -11.76
N PHE A 352 27.16 13.32 -11.29
CA PHE A 352 25.92 13.46 -12.05
C PHE A 352 26.16 14.37 -13.27
N PRO A 353 25.75 13.97 -14.51
CA PRO A 353 26.03 14.74 -15.71
C PRO A 353 25.34 16.11 -15.72
N SER A 354 26.06 17.16 -16.06
CA SER A 354 25.54 18.54 -16.09
C SER A 354 24.48 18.78 -17.17
N ASN A 355 24.42 17.93 -18.19
CA ASN A 355 23.41 17.97 -19.26
C ASN A 355 22.19 17.09 -18.99
N MET A 356 22.11 16.47 -17.79
CA MET A 356 20.98 15.67 -17.36
C MET A 356 20.24 16.38 -16.24
N SER A 357 18.95 16.25 -16.18
CA SER A 357 18.11 16.79 -15.10
C SER A 357 17.27 15.70 -14.45
N MET A 358 16.99 15.86 -13.18
CA MET A 358 16.00 15.04 -12.47
C MET A 358 14.60 15.42 -12.95
N SER A 359 13.71 14.43 -13.14
CA SER A 359 12.33 14.69 -13.56
C SER A 359 11.60 15.51 -12.50
N GLY A 360 10.86 16.55 -12.92
CA GLY A 360 10.01 17.33 -12.04
C GLY A 360 8.79 16.57 -11.50
N ASP A 361 8.37 15.49 -12.17
CA ASP A 361 7.17 14.72 -11.76
C ASP A 361 7.45 13.74 -10.63
N GLY A 362 8.64 13.17 -10.60
CA GLY A 362 9.07 12.22 -9.59
C GLY A 362 10.08 11.22 -10.12
N GLY A 363 10.86 10.63 -9.22
CA GLY A 363 11.84 9.62 -9.59
C GLY A 363 12.63 9.10 -8.39
N VAL A 364 13.51 8.17 -8.69
CA VAL A 364 14.45 7.56 -7.74
C VAL A 364 15.85 7.60 -8.32
N LEU A 365 16.82 7.97 -7.51
CA LEU A 365 18.23 7.93 -7.83
C LEU A 365 18.96 7.06 -6.80
N PHE A 366 19.53 5.95 -7.26
CA PHE A 366 20.44 5.11 -6.49
C PHE A 366 21.87 5.59 -6.70
N VAL A 367 22.60 5.84 -5.62
CA VAL A 367 24.01 6.21 -5.64
C VAL A 367 24.84 5.03 -5.15
N GLY A 368 25.62 4.47 -6.04
CA GLY A 368 26.48 3.31 -5.79
C GLY A 368 27.96 3.65 -5.89
N SER A 369 28.80 2.71 -5.46
CA SER A 369 30.27 2.89 -5.45
C SER A 369 30.92 2.93 -6.85
N HIS A 370 30.19 2.53 -7.91
CA HIS A 370 30.69 2.49 -9.30
C HIS A 370 29.85 3.31 -10.28
N GLY A 371 28.89 4.08 -9.78
CA GLY A 371 28.01 4.91 -10.59
C GLY A 371 26.61 4.99 -10.01
N MET A 372 25.64 5.45 -10.81
CA MET A 372 24.27 5.68 -10.35
C MET A 372 23.26 5.03 -11.29
N LEU A 373 22.06 4.79 -10.77
CA LEU A 373 20.89 4.38 -11.56
C LEU A 373 19.73 5.29 -11.20
N MET A 374 19.08 5.87 -12.20
CA MET A 374 17.91 6.73 -12.05
C MET A 374 16.72 6.15 -12.83
N HIS A 375 15.49 6.30 -12.31
CA HIS A 375 14.26 5.94 -13.02
C HIS A 375 13.11 6.88 -12.66
N GLU A 376 12.05 6.86 -13.46
CA GLU A 376 10.81 7.61 -13.23
C GLU A 376 9.91 6.94 -12.18
N THR A 377 8.72 7.51 -11.93
CA THR A 377 7.82 7.20 -10.80
C THR A 377 7.47 5.72 -10.63
N TYR A 378 7.22 5.00 -11.73
CA TYR A 378 6.80 3.59 -11.68
C TYR A 378 7.90 2.62 -12.13
N GLY A 379 9.16 3.07 -12.02
CA GLY A 379 10.33 2.28 -12.43
C GLY A 379 10.66 2.38 -13.91
N GLU A 380 9.93 3.22 -14.65
CA GLU A 380 10.11 3.37 -16.10
C GLU A 380 11.42 4.08 -16.44
N LYS A 381 11.88 3.87 -17.66
CA LYS A 381 13.02 4.51 -18.28
C LYS A 381 14.26 4.51 -17.38
N PRO A 382 14.73 3.35 -16.93
CA PRO A 382 15.94 3.29 -16.12
C PRO A 382 17.15 3.78 -16.93
N VAL A 383 17.93 4.68 -16.31
CA VAL A 383 19.15 5.25 -16.89
C VAL A 383 20.32 4.93 -15.97
N LEU A 384 21.37 4.34 -16.54
CA LEU A 384 22.65 4.12 -15.88
C LEU A 384 23.59 5.32 -16.09
N ILE A 385 24.21 5.79 -15.02
CA ILE A 385 25.10 6.94 -15.02
C ILE A 385 26.48 6.49 -14.52
N GLY A 386 27.42 6.37 -15.45
CA GLY A 386 28.77 5.91 -15.18
C GLY A 386 29.37 5.14 -16.37
N GLU A 387 30.67 5.13 -16.48
CA GLU A 387 31.39 4.50 -17.62
C GLU A 387 31.26 2.97 -17.56
N GLY A 388 30.95 2.33 -18.70
CA GLY A 388 30.90 0.88 -18.88
C GLY A 388 29.73 0.17 -18.14
N LEU A 389 28.78 0.92 -17.55
CA LEU A 389 27.67 0.31 -16.84
C LEU A 389 26.68 -0.38 -17.76
N ASP A 390 26.46 0.13 -18.96
CA ASP A 390 25.57 -0.52 -19.94
C ASP A 390 26.08 -1.90 -20.34
N ASP A 391 27.39 -2.07 -20.49
CA ASP A 391 28.00 -3.38 -20.82
C ASP A 391 27.96 -4.34 -19.65
N LYS A 392 28.04 -3.84 -18.41
CA LYS A 392 27.77 -4.64 -17.20
C LYS A 392 26.29 -5.05 -17.13
N ALA A 393 25.38 -4.13 -17.40
CA ALA A 393 23.93 -4.39 -17.39
C ALA A 393 23.50 -5.50 -18.35
N LYS A 394 24.11 -5.54 -19.56
CA LYS A 394 23.87 -6.61 -20.55
C LYS A 394 24.22 -8.01 -20.02
N LYS A 395 25.17 -8.11 -19.08
CA LYS A 395 25.59 -9.38 -18.46
C LYS A 395 24.73 -9.84 -17.30
N ILE A 396 23.89 -8.95 -16.75
CA ILE A 396 22.99 -9.28 -15.65
C ILE A 396 21.74 -9.95 -16.22
N PRO A 397 21.45 -11.21 -15.84
CA PRO A 397 20.32 -11.96 -16.39
C PRO A 397 18.98 -11.38 -15.93
N VAL A 398 17.94 -11.64 -16.72
CA VAL A 398 16.54 -11.51 -16.31
C VAL A 398 16.25 -12.64 -15.34
N SER A 399 15.89 -12.32 -14.11
CA SER A 399 15.69 -13.30 -13.02
C SER A 399 14.32 -13.23 -12.36
N LEU A 400 13.67 -12.08 -12.41
CA LEU A 400 12.33 -11.92 -11.88
C LEU A 400 11.26 -12.32 -12.92
N PRO A 401 10.22 -13.05 -12.51
CA PRO A 401 9.09 -13.32 -13.40
C PRO A 401 8.51 -12.01 -13.96
N ARG A 402 8.11 -12.00 -15.21
CA ARG A 402 7.39 -10.87 -15.82
C ARG A 402 5.90 -11.09 -15.62
N ILE A 403 5.20 -10.05 -15.15
CA ILE A 403 3.74 -10.10 -14.94
C ILE A 403 3.05 -9.88 -16.29
N LYS A 404 2.13 -10.74 -16.64
CA LYS A 404 1.37 -10.61 -17.89
C LYS A 404 0.62 -9.28 -17.94
N GLY A 405 1.00 -8.43 -18.90
CA GLY A 405 0.46 -7.09 -19.07
C GLY A 405 1.19 -5.99 -18.28
N GLY A 406 2.27 -6.32 -17.58
CA GLY A 406 3.09 -5.36 -16.85
C GLY A 406 2.28 -4.51 -15.87
N ILE A 407 2.54 -3.20 -15.84
CA ILE A 407 1.82 -2.22 -15.01
C ILE A 407 0.30 -2.31 -15.22
N SER A 408 -0.16 -2.42 -16.48
CA SER A 408 -1.58 -2.50 -16.81
C SER A 408 -2.22 -3.84 -16.43
N GLY A 409 -1.42 -4.87 -16.17
CA GLY A 409 -1.87 -6.21 -15.79
C GLY A 409 -1.93 -6.46 -14.29
N HIS A 410 -1.67 -5.45 -13.46
CA HIS A 410 -1.52 -5.58 -12.00
C HIS A 410 -2.79 -6.12 -11.34
N GLU A 411 -3.97 -5.60 -11.68
CA GLU A 411 -5.26 -6.09 -11.16
C GLU A 411 -5.55 -7.53 -11.63
N MET A 412 -5.26 -7.82 -12.90
CA MET A 412 -5.43 -9.17 -13.43
C MET A 412 -4.39 -10.18 -12.92
N ASN A 413 -3.21 -9.72 -12.45
CA ASN A 413 -2.27 -10.56 -11.72
C ASN A 413 -2.91 -11.09 -10.42
N TRP A 414 -3.65 -10.25 -9.70
CA TRP A 414 -4.40 -10.69 -8.52
C TRP A 414 -5.41 -11.79 -8.85
N ILE A 415 -6.19 -11.64 -9.93
CA ILE A 415 -7.14 -12.67 -10.39
C ILE A 415 -6.43 -13.95 -10.76
N ARG A 416 -5.32 -13.86 -11.52
CA ARG A 416 -4.54 -15.04 -11.90
C ARG A 416 -3.90 -15.74 -10.70
N ALA A 417 -3.49 -14.96 -9.69
CA ALA A 417 -2.98 -15.52 -8.44
C ALA A 417 -4.07 -16.25 -7.63
N ILE A 418 -5.30 -15.70 -7.57
CA ILE A 418 -6.46 -16.37 -6.95
C ILE A 418 -6.73 -17.74 -7.59
N ARG A 419 -6.53 -17.85 -8.91
CA ARG A 419 -6.68 -19.09 -9.67
C ARG A 419 -5.47 -20.01 -9.63
N GLY A 420 -4.36 -19.59 -8.99
CA GLY A 420 -3.11 -20.34 -8.96
C GLY A 420 -2.33 -20.34 -10.29
N GLU A 421 -2.66 -19.45 -11.21
CA GLU A 421 -2.02 -19.34 -12.53
C GLU A 421 -0.73 -18.51 -12.52
N GLU A 422 -0.59 -17.58 -11.57
CA GLU A 422 0.54 -16.66 -11.49
C GLU A 422 0.87 -16.36 -10.01
N LYS A 423 2.13 -16.05 -9.70
CA LYS A 423 2.47 -15.55 -8.37
C LYS A 423 1.99 -14.12 -8.21
N ILE A 424 1.49 -13.83 -7.02
CA ILE A 424 1.07 -12.48 -6.64
C ILE A 424 2.26 -11.51 -6.67
N SER A 425 2.05 -10.31 -7.20
CA SER A 425 3.10 -9.31 -7.39
C SER A 425 3.47 -8.63 -6.08
N CYS A 426 2.51 -8.05 -5.36
CA CYS A 426 2.74 -7.27 -4.16
C CYS A 426 1.86 -7.73 -2.99
N PRO A 427 2.20 -8.86 -2.31
CA PRO A 427 1.42 -9.39 -1.19
C PRO A 427 1.51 -8.48 0.04
N PHE A 428 0.53 -8.60 0.96
CA PHE A 428 0.51 -7.80 2.19
C PHE A 428 1.71 -8.01 3.09
N GLU A 429 2.36 -9.18 3.05
CA GLU A 429 3.60 -9.43 3.77
C GLU A 429 4.70 -8.42 3.39
N TYR A 430 4.85 -8.15 2.10
CA TYR A 430 5.78 -7.13 1.59
C TYR A 430 5.22 -5.72 1.80
N ALA A 431 3.96 -5.51 1.41
CA ALA A 431 3.32 -4.20 1.44
C ALA A 431 3.27 -3.58 2.84
N THR A 432 3.14 -4.42 3.90
CA THR A 432 3.15 -3.96 5.30
C THR A 432 4.46 -3.28 5.66
N GLN A 433 5.61 -3.89 5.32
CA GLN A 433 6.92 -3.33 5.66
C GLN A 433 7.19 -2.03 4.88
N LEU A 434 6.78 -1.98 3.60
CA LEU A 434 6.85 -0.77 2.79
C LEU A 434 5.97 0.33 3.39
N ASN A 435 4.73 0.01 3.74
CA ASN A 435 3.77 0.93 4.35
C ASN A 435 4.26 1.46 5.72
N GLU A 436 4.85 0.58 6.53
CA GLU A 436 5.44 0.95 7.82
C GLU A 436 6.62 1.91 7.64
N THR A 437 7.49 1.66 6.66
CA THR A 437 8.60 2.56 6.32
C THR A 437 8.10 3.96 5.97
N MET A 438 7.08 4.08 5.10
CA MET A 438 6.50 5.36 4.73
C MET A 438 5.84 6.06 5.92
N ASN A 439 5.03 5.33 6.69
CA ASN A 439 4.33 5.89 7.84
C ASN A 439 5.27 6.36 8.95
N LEU A 440 6.47 5.79 9.10
CA LEU A 440 7.47 6.33 10.02
C LEU A 440 7.92 7.74 9.63
N GLY A 441 7.98 8.07 8.34
CA GLY A 441 8.18 9.43 7.88
C GLY A 441 7.03 10.38 8.26
N VAL A 442 5.79 9.89 8.14
CA VAL A 442 4.59 10.63 8.58
C VAL A 442 4.59 10.83 10.11
N VAL A 443 5.01 9.83 10.88
CA VAL A 443 5.14 9.93 12.35
C VAL A 443 6.21 10.97 12.72
N ALA A 444 7.39 10.92 12.10
CA ALA A 444 8.46 11.91 12.32
C ALA A 444 8.00 13.32 11.94
N LEU A 445 7.27 13.48 10.84
CA LEU A 445 6.65 14.73 10.43
C LEU A 445 5.68 15.26 11.50
N ARG A 446 4.79 14.41 11.98
CA ARG A 446 3.73 14.79 12.93
C ARG A 446 4.26 15.07 14.33
N THR A 447 5.40 14.52 14.72
CA THR A 447 6.05 14.79 16.01
C THR A 447 7.02 15.97 15.96
N ASP A 448 7.49 16.32 14.74
CA ASP A 448 8.52 17.35 14.54
C ASP A 448 9.87 17.02 15.25
N HIS A 449 10.13 15.73 15.44
CA HIS A 449 11.31 15.19 16.09
C HIS A 449 12.00 14.13 15.25
N VAL A 450 13.29 13.93 15.50
CA VAL A 450 13.99 12.73 15.06
C VAL A 450 13.50 11.56 15.90
N ILE A 451 12.99 10.51 15.26
CA ILE A 451 12.51 9.31 15.94
C ILE A 451 13.48 8.14 15.77
N GLU A 452 13.68 7.38 16.84
CA GLU A 452 14.37 6.09 16.84
C GLU A 452 13.32 4.98 16.98
N TYR A 453 13.38 3.99 16.08
CA TYR A 453 12.35 2.98 15.97
C TYR A 453 12.86 1.56 16.26
N ASP A 454 12.20 0.89 17.20
CA ASP A 454 12.36 -0.53 17.44
C ASP A 454 11.31 -1.30 16.62
N ALA A 455 11.76 -1.86 15.50
CA ALA A 455 10.91 -2.62 14.58
C ALA A 455 10.31 -3.89 15.21
N VAL A 456 11.02 -4.52 16.17
CA VAL A 456 10.55 -5.73 16.86
C VAL A 456 9.45 -5.39 17.85
N ALA A 457 9.69 -4.37 18.67
CA ALA A 457 8.69 -3.88 19.63
C ALA A 457 7.57 -3.07 18.97
N GLY A 458 7.77 -2.61 17.73
CA GLY A 458 6.80 -1.78 17.00
C GLY A 458 6.56 -0.43 17.64
N ARG A 459 7.60 0.23 18.16
CA ARG A 459 7.46 1.48 18.87
C ARG A 459 8.64 2.43 18.66
N VAL A 460 8.36 3.71 18.80
CA VAL A 460 9.38 4.77 18.93
C VAL A 460 9.93 4.75 20.36
N THR A 461 11.26 4.78 20.50
CA THR A 461 11.94 4.56 21.77
C THR A 461 12.41 5.85 22.44
N ASN A 462 12.72 6.89 21.67
CA ASN A 462 13.30 8.14 22.17
C ASN A 462 12.28 9.29 22.35
N VAL A 463 11.11 9.22 21.69
CA VAL A 463 10.06 10.25 21.73
C VAL A 463 8.73 9.57 22.05
N ALA A 464 8.33 9.56 23.31
CA ALA A 464 7.17 8.79 23.78
C ALA A 464 5.86 9.21 23.11
N GLU A 465 5.65 10.52 22.90
CA GLU A 465 4.47 11.07 22.24
C GLU A 465 4.34 10.66 20.77
N ALA A 466 5.41 10.25 20.11
CA ALA A 466 5.35 9.75 18.73
C ALA A 466 4.49 8.50 18.59
N ASN A 467 4.40 7.70 19.66
CA ASN A 467 3.68 6.43 19.61
C ASN A 467 2.16 6.59 19.44
N GLN A 468 1.58 7.76 19.76
CA GLN A 468 0.17 8.03 19.48
C GLN A 468 -0.16 8.03 17.97
N TYR A 469 0.84 8.27 17.10
CA TYR A 469 0.68 8.31 15.65
C TYR A 469 0.95 6.96 14.96
N LEU A 470 1.38 5.95 15.71
CA LEU A 470 1.50 4.57 15.21
C LEU A 470 0.13 3.89 15.11
N THR A 471 -0.85 4.40 15.82
CA THR A 471 -2.23 3.95 15.90
C THR A 471 -3.19 5.12 15.74
N ARG A 472 -4.49 4.89 15.93
CA ARG A 472 -5.52 5.94 15.94
C ARG A 472 -6.71 5.56 16.82
N GLN A 473 -7.48 6.56 17.21
CA GLN A 473 -8.82 6.35 17.77
C GLN A 473 -9.80 6.09 16.63
N TYR A 474 -10.75 5.18 16.87
CA TYR A 474 -11.79 4.83 15.92
C TYR A 474 -13.12 5.35 16.40
N ARG A 475 -13.92 5.87 15.47
CA ARG A 475 -15.32 6.17 15.74
C ARG A 475 -16.06 4.89 16.11
N LYS A 476 -16.95 4.96 17.13
CA LYS A 476 -17.71 3.82 17.61
C LYS A 476 -18.45 3.09 16.47
N GLY A 477 -18.27 1.76 16.40
CA GLY A 477 -18.83 0.89 15.36
C GLY A 477 -17.98 0.82 14.07
N TRP A 478 -16.75 1.41 14.09
CA TRP A 478 -15.78 1.36 13.00
C TRP A 478 -14.39 0.89 13.47
N GLU A 479 -14.32 0.23 14.61
CA GLU A 479 -13.08 -0.26 15.20
C GLU A 479 -12.41 -1.31 14.29
N LEU A 480 -11.06 -1.40 14.38
CA LEU A 480 -10.23 -2.37 13.67
C LEU A 480 -9.99 -3.63 14.50
#